data_0c34776bfdbd82c4bcde9c6632adebb8
#
_entry.id   0c34776bfdbd82c4bcde9c6632adebb8
#
_cell.length_a   1.000
_cell.length_b   1.000
_cell.length_c   1.000
_cell.angle_alpha   90.00
_cell.angle_beta   90.00
_cell.angle_gamma   90.00
#
_symmetry.space_group_name_H-M   'P 1'
#
loop_
_entity.id
_entity.type
_entity.pdbx_description
1 polymer ?
#
loop_
_entity_poly.entity_id
_entity_poly.type
_entity_poly.pdbx_seq_one_letter_code
_entity_poly.pdbx_strand_id
1 'polypeptide(L)' 'MNRHGQCLCGGIRVALAADPAMVNMCHCADCQRRSGSPFGMAVWLAEADVTITGETRAFAHMSDKGRELTNRFC' A
#
# COMPACT_ATOMS: atom_id res chain seq x y z
N MET A 1 -7.74 10.72 -14.38
CA MET A 1 -7.62 9.39 -15.01
C MET A 1 -7.82 8.34 -13.95
N ASN A 2 -8.73 7.38 -14.19
CA ASN A 2 -9.02 6.34 -13.21
C ASN A 2 -8.12 5.13 -13.41
N ARG A 3 -7.56 4.64 -12.33
CA ARG A 3 -6.72 3.44 -12.32
C ARG A 3 -7.29 2.44 -11.33
N HIS A 4 -7.14 1.16 -11.63
CA HIS A 4 -7.66 0.08 -10.80
C HIS A 4 -6.57 -0.95 -10.54
N GLY A 5 -6.61 -1.53 -9.33
CA GLY A 5 -5.76 -2.63 -8.95
C GLY A 5 -6.50 -3.60 -8.05
N GLN A 6 -5.90 -4.75 -7.82
CA GLN A 6 -6.46 -5.75 -6.93
C GLN A 6 -5.38 -6.64 -6.38
N CYS A 7 -5.68 -7.34 -5.28
CA CYS A 7 -4.80 -8.37 -4.77
C CYS A 7 -4.92 -9.63 -5.64
N LEU A 8 -4.01 -10.57 -5.41
CA LEU A 8 -3.95 -11.79 -6.24
C LEU A 8 -5.26 -12.58 -6.22
N CYS A 9 -5.92 -12.67 -5.07
CA CYS A 9 -7.19 -13.39 -4.96
C CYS A 9 -8.40 -12.59 -5.45
N GLY A 10 -8.23 -11.30 -5.74
CA GLY A 10 -9.32 -10.42 -6.16
C GLY A 10 -10.26 -9.99 -5.05
N GLY A 11 -10.01 -10.39 -3.80
CA GLY A 11 -10.88 -10.05 -2.67
C GLY A 11 -10.78 -8.60 -2.24
N ILE A 12 -9.68 -7.94 -2.55
CA ILE A 12 -9.49 -6.51 -2.31
C ILE A 12 -9.29 -5.81 -3.64
N ARG A 13 -10.04 -4.74 -3.86
CA ARG A 13 -9.92 -3.92 -5.07
C ARG A 13 -9.68 -2.49 -4.70
N VAL A 14 -8.88 -1.82 -5.49
CA VAL A 14 -8.50 -0.42 -5.29
C VAL A 14 -8.84 0.36 -6.54
N ALA A 15 -9.52 1.48 -6.36
CA ALA A 15 -9.80 2.43 -7.43
C ALA A 15 -9.13 3.76 -7.11
N LEU A 16 -8.40 4.31 -8.06
CA LEU A 16 -7.70 5.57 -7.92
C LEU A 16 -8.35 6.60 -8.83
N ALA A 17 -8.77 7.72 -8.25
CA ALA A 17 -9.43 8.80 -8.98
C ALA A 17 -8.45 9.81 -9.58
N ALA A 18 -7.18 9.71 -9.25
CA ALA A 18 -6.13 10.62 -9.71
C ALA A 18 -4.84 9.87 -9.95
N ASP A 19 -3.89 10.53 -10.62
CA ASP A 19 -2.54 9.98 -10.76
C ASP A 19 -1.80 10.05 -9.42
N PRO A 20 -0.88 9.09 -9.15
CA PRO A 20 -0.09 9.14 -7.93
C PRO A 20 0.70 10.45 -7.81
N ALA A 21 0.71 11.02 -6.61
CA ALA A 21 1.56 12.16 -6.31
C ALA A 21 3.03 11.79 -6.33
N MET A 22 3.34 10.56 -5.94
CA MET A 22 4.71 10.06 -5.89
C MET A 22 4.71 8.56 -6.05
N VAL A 23 5.72 8.05 -6.72
CA VAL A 23 6.04 6.62 -6.78
C VAL A 23 7.44 6.45 -6.22
N ASN A 24 7.62 5.54 -5.28
CA ASN A 24 8.93 5.32 -4.69
C ASN A 24 9.28 3.85 -4.55
N MET A 25 10.54 3.62 -4.26
CA MET A 25 11.14 2.33 -4.03
C MET A 25 11.88 2.41 -2.71
N CYS A 26 11.71 1.43 -1.84
CA CYS A 26 12.33 1.43 -0.52
C CYS A 26 13.01 0.10 -0.25
N HIS A 27 14.27 0.16 0.18
CA HIS A 27 15.11 -1.01 0.47
C HIS A 27 15.27 -1.28 1.97
N CYS A 28 14.50 -0.62 2.83
CA CYS A 28 14.60 -0.85 4.26
C CYS A 28 14.16 -2.27 4.64
N ALA A 29 14.54 -2.71 5.85
CA ALA A 29 14.23 -4.06 6.31
C ALA A 29 12.72 -4.33 6.34
N ASP A 30 11.92 -3.34 6.75
CA ASP A 30 10.47 -3.47 6.79
C ASP A 30 9.88 -3.68 5.39
N CYS A 31 10.36 -2.95 4.39
CA CYS A 31 9.90 -3.11 3.02
C CYS A 31 10.31 -4.45 2.44
N GLN A 32 11.51 -4.93 2.76
CA GLN A 32 11.97 -6.24 2.34
C GLN A 32 11.12 -7.35 2.94
N ARG A 33 10.81 -7.25 4.22
CA ARG A 33 9.98 -8.25 4.92
C ARG A 33 8.54 -8.23 4.41
N ARG A 34 8.00 -7.04 4.18
CA ARG A 34 6.63 -6.89 3.70
C ARG A 34 6.44 -7.45 2.30
N SER A 35 7.38 -7.22 1.41
CA SER A 35 7.27 -7.59 0.01
C SER A 35 7.86 -8.96 -0.32
N GLY A 36 8.75 -9.47 0.52
CA GLY A 36 9.50 -10.70 0.21
C GLY A 36 10.50 -10.52 -0.92
N SER A 37 10.93 -9.29 -1.18
CA SER A 37 11.89 -8.95 -2.23
C SER A 37 12.94 -7.99 -1.70
N PRO A 38 13.99 -7.68 -2.48
CA PRO A 38 15.03 -6.74 -2.04
C PRO A 38 14.52 -5.32 -1.78
N PHE A 39 13.33 -4.98 -2.27
CA PHE A 39 12.75 -3.65 -2.10
C PHE A 39 11.24 -3.71 -2.14
N GLY A 40 10.59 -2.68 -1.59
CA GLY A 40 9.17 -2.44 -1.76
C GLY A 40 8.94 -1.27 -2.69
N MET A 41 7.87 -1.32 -3.48
CA MET A 41 7.41 -0.20 -4.29
C MET A 41 6.09 0.34 -3.73
N ALA A 42 5.91 1.64 -3.82
CA ALA A 42 4.69 2.28 -3.34
C ALA A 42 4.29 3.44 -4.26
N VAL A 43 2.98 3.64 -4.36
CA VAL A 43 2.42 4.83 -4.97
C VAL A 43 1.72 5.63 -3.88
N TRP A 44 1.84 6.94 -3.93
CA TRP A 44 1.30 7.83 -2.91
C TRP A 44 0.19 8.68 -3.50
N LEU A 45 -0.96 8.65 -2.83
CA LEU A 45 -2.13 9.46 -3.22
C LEU A 45 -2.77 10.06 -1.97
N ALA A 46 -3.53 11.12 -2.17
CA ALA A 46 -4.42 11.61 -1.13
C ALA A 46 -5.50 10.57 -0.84
N GLU A 47 -5.85 10.41 0.43
CA GLU A 47 -6.85 9.41 0.85
C GLU A 47 -8.17 9.59 0.12
N ALA A 48 -8.57 10.82 -0.16
CA ALA A 48 -9.82 11.12 -0.87
C ALA A 48 -9.83 10.59 -2.30
N ASP A 49 -8.67 10.33 -2.91
CA ASP A 49 -8.55 9.83 -4.28
C ASP A 49 -8.46 8.31 -4.34
N VAL A 50 -8.55 7.63 -3.22
CA VAL A 50 -8.40 6.18 -3.13
C VAL A 50 -9.68 5.56 -2.57
N THR A 51 -10.24 4.59 -3.30
CA THR A 51 -11.37 3.79 -2.82
C THR A 51 -10.94 2.35 -2.74
N ILE A 52 -11.07 1.76 -1.55
CA ILE A 52 -10.71 0.36 -1.30
C ILE A 52 -11.99 -0.40 -0.98
N THR A 53 -12.23 -1.49 -1.68
CA THR A 53 -13.37 -2.38 -1.44
C THR A 53 -12.88 -3.78 -1.10
N GLY A 54 -13.66 -4.48 -0.27
CA GLY A 54 -13.32 -5.82 0.21
C GLY A 54 -12.91 -5.82 1.68
N GLU A 55 -12.87 -7.01 2.27
CA GLU A 55 -12.41 -7.17 3.65
C GLU A 55 -10.91 -7.16 3.72
N THR A 56 -10.37 -6.30 4.57
CA THR A 56 -8.93 -6.24 4.82
C THR A 56 -8.62 -6.64 6.24
N ARG A 57 -7.44 -7.21 6.43
CA ARG A 57 -6.83 -7.37 7.74
C ARG A 57 -5.80 -6.27 7.93
N ALA A 58 -5.63 -5.85 9.17
CA ALA A 58 -4.71 -4.77 9.48
C ALA A 58 -3.58 -5.27 10.39
N PHE A 59 -2.39 -4.77 10.13
CA PHE A 59 -1.24 -4.98 11.00
C PHE A 59 -0.62 -3.62 11.32
N ALA A 60 -0.63 -3.25 12.59
CA ALA A 60 -0.04 -2.00 13.04
C ALA A 60 1.36 -2.26 13.59
N HIS A 61 2.31 -1.43 13.22
CA HIS A 61 3.68 -1.55 13.69
C HIS A 61 4.35 -0.18 13.73
N MET A 62 5.49 -0.13 14.41
CA MET A 62 6.31 1.08 14.46
C MET A 62 7.39 1.01 13.39
N SER A 63 7.55 2.08 12.63
CA SER A 63 8.65 2.18 11.68
C SER A 63 9.97 2.47 12.41
N ASP A 64 11.08 2.33 11.71
CA ASP A 64 12.41 2.64 12.25
C ASP A 64 12.53 4.08 12.72
N LYS A 65 11.71 4.98 12.17
CA LYS A 65 11.67 6.38 12.55
C LYS A 65 10.68 6.71 13.66
N GLY A 66 10.09 5.68 14.29
CA GLY A 66 9.17 5.85 15.41
C GLY A 66 7.76 6.24 15.00
N ARG A 67 7.36 6.06 13.76
CA ARG A 67 6.00 6.32 13.31
C ARG A 67 5.15 5.06 13.40
N GLU A 68 3.92 5.22 13.86
CA GLU A 68 2.95 4.13 13.81
C GLU A 68 2.41 4.00 12.39
N LEU A 69 2.51 2.79 11.86
CA LEU A 69 2.03 2.46 10.51
C LEU A 69 1.04 1.32 10.60
N THR A 70 0.00 1.39 9.79
CA THR A 70 -0.97 0.30 9.65
C THR A 70 -0.95 -0.19 8.22
N ASN A 71 -0.63 -1.47 8.04
CA ASN A 71 -0.69 -2.14 6.74
C ASN A 71 -2.00 -2.91 6.64
N ARG A 72 -2.64 -2.82 5.49
CA ARG A 72 -3.86 -3.57 5.23
C ARG A 72 -3.62 -4.53 4.08
N PHE A 73 -4.18 -5.73 4.20
CA PHE A 73 -3.98 -6.81 3.23
C PHE A 73 -5.19 -7.75 3.22
N CYS A 74 -5.25 -8.64 2.24
CA CYS A 74 -6.32 -9.63 2.13
C CYS A 74 -6.14 -10.87 3.01
#